data_d050f08033e498cc4b1e1a7eb43c0020
#
_entry.id   d050f08033e498cc4b1e1a7eb43c0020
#
_cell.length_a   1.000
_cell.length_b   1.000
_cell.length_c   1.000
_cell.angle_alpha   90.00
_cell.angle_beta   90.00
_cell.angle_gamma   90.00
#
_symmetry.space_group_name_H-M   'P 1'
#
loop_
_entity.id
_entity.type
_entity.pdbx_description
1 polymer ?
#
loop_
_entity_poly.entity_id
_entity_poly.type
_entity_poly.pdbx_seq_one_letter_code
_entity_poly.pdbx_strand_id
1 'polypeptide(L)' 'MAGSQTPREFDDLTDEEKVVVLKVAEVLRHLKFGTVLLVVQDGKVIQIEMAEKIRLR' A
#
# COMPACT_ATOMS: atom_id res chain seq x y z
N MET A 1 -19.49 14.93 5.39
CA MET A 1 -18.45 14.65 5.58
C MET A 1 -17.75 13.76 4.76
N ALA A 2 -17.03 14.22 4.15
CA ALA A 2 -16.33 13.39 3.29
C ALA A 2 -15.35 12.62 4.05
N GLY A 3 -14.72 11.77 3.47
CA GLY A 3 -13.66 11.04 4.09
C GLY A 3 -14.08 9.96 5.00
N SER A 4 -15.34 9.76 5.14
CA SER A 4 -15.76 8.73 6.04
C SER A 4 -15.46 7.34 5.54
N GLN A 5 -15.01 7.23 4.31
CA GLN A 5 -14.69 5.92 3.77
C GLN A 5 -13.37 5.38 4.28
N THR A 6 -12.56 6.21 4.91
CA THR A 6 -11.25 5.76 5.37
C THR A 6 -11.42 4.89 6.61
N PRO A 7 -10.91 3.66 6.61
CA PRO A 7 -11.00 2.81 7.79
C PRO A 7 -10.18 3.39 8.92
N ARG A 8 -10.65 3.26 10.12
CA ARG A 8 -9.93 3.75 11.27
C ARG A 8 -9.01 2.72 11.85
N GLU A 9 -9.40 1.47 11.73
CA GLU A 9 -8.63 0.40 12.32
C GLU A 9 -8.46 -0.70 11.30
N PHE A 10 -7.45 -1.51 11.52
CA PHE A 10 -7.16 -2.59 10.60
C PHE A 10 -8.36 -3.52 10.45
N ASP A 11 -9.10 -3.75 11.54
CA ASP A 11 -10.22 -4.66 11.49
C ASP A 11 -11.38 -4.16 10.65
N ASP A 12 -11.40 -2.86 10.35
CA ASP A 12 -12.44 -2.31 9.50
C ASP A 12 -12.19 -2.56 8.02
N LEU A 13 -11.06 -3.14 7.69
CA LEU A 13 -10.71 -3.40 6.30
C LEU A 13 -11.35 -4.70 5.84
N THR A 14 -11.60 -4.80 4.54
CA THR A 14 -12.02 -6.07 3.98
C THR A 14 -10.82 -7.01 3.98
N ASP A 15 -11.08 -8.30 3.75
CA ASP A 15 -10.00 -9.27 3.70
C ASP A 15 -9.02 -8.94 2.59
N GLU A 16 -9.53 -8.48 1.46
CA GLU A 16 -8.64 -8.11 0.36
C GLU A 16 -7.78 -6.93 0.72
N GLU A 17 -8.38 -5.96 1.41
CA GLU A 17 -7.63 -4.79 1.83
C GLU A 17 -6.56 -5.15 2.84
N LYS A 18 -6.86 -6.10 3.73
CA LYS A 18 -5.89 -6.53 4.71
C LYS A 18 -4.66 -7.14 4.05
N VAL A 19 -4.88 -7.93 3.01
CA VAL A 19 -3.77 -8.53 2.28
C VAL A 19 -2.90 -7.45 1.67
N VAL A 20 -3.52 -6.43 1.07
CA VAL A 20 -2.77 -5.34 0.46
C VAL A 20 -1.95 -4.60 1.50
N VAL A 21 -2.56 -4.31 2.64
CA VAL A 21 -1.86 -3.58 3.70
C VAL A 21 -0.65 -4.38 4.18
N LEU A 22 -0.81 -5.69 4.33
CA LEU A 22 0.29 -6.53 4.78
C LEU A 22 1.41 -6.56 3.76
N LYS A 23 1.05 -6.61 2.47
CA LYS A 23 2.07 -6.60 1.43
C LYS A 23 2.83 -5.29 1.42
N VAL A 24 2.12 -4.18 1.55
CA VAL A 24 2.76 -2.88 1.58
C VAL A 24 3.68 -2.78 2.79
N ALA A 25 3.21 -3.25 3.94
CA ALA A 25 4.04 -3.21 5.14
C ALA A 25 5.33 -4.00 4.95
N GLU A 26 5.21 -5.15 4.28
CA GLU A 26 6.39 -5.97 4.02
C GLU A 26 7.38 -5.25 3.12
N VAL A 27 6.87 -4.60 2.08
CA VAL A 27 7.72 -3.84 1.17
C VAL A 27 8.42 -2.73 1.92
N LEU A 28 7.70 -2.03 2.80
CA LEU A 28 8.28 -0.92 3.53
C LEU A 28 9.42 -1.35 4.45
N ARG A 29 9.36 -2.58 4.94
CA ARG A 29 10.42 -3.06 5.81
C ARG A 29 11.74 -3.23 5.05
N HIS A 30 11.67 -3.45 3.76
CA HIS A 30 12.86 -3.69 2.96
C HIS A 30 13.28 -2.49 2.14
N LEU A 31 12.40 -1.49 2.02
CA LEU A 31 12.68 -0.37 1.15
C LEU A 31 13.18 0.81 1.97
N LYS A 32 14.40 1.23 1.73
CA LYS A 32 14.96 2.37 2.43
C LYS A 32 14.70 3.66 1.68
N PHE A 33 14.90 3.64 0.38
CA PHE A 33 14.66 4.81 -0.44
C PHE A 33 13.98 4.34 -1.70
N GLY A 34 12.87 4.94 -2.03
CA GLY A 34 12.21 4.54 -3.25
C GLY A 34 10.74 4.88 -3.23
N THR A 35 10.01 4.18 -4.06
CA THR A 35 8.60 4.44 -4.26
C THR A 35 7.83 3.13 -4.26
N VAL A 36 6.65 3.17 -3.69
CA VAL A 36 5.71 2.08 -3.80
C VAL A 36 4.51 2.61 -4.54
N LEU A 37 4.08 1.87 -5.56
CA LEU A 37 2.98 2.29 -6.40
C LEU A 37 1.90 1.24 -6.38
N LEU A 38 0.68 1.67 -6.16
CA LEU A 38 -0.46 0.75 -6.21
C LEU A 38 -1.26 1.05 -7.47
N VAL A 39 -1.56 0.00 -8.21
CA VAL A 39 -2.43 0.14 -9.37
C VAL A 39 -3.81 -0.32 -8.96
N VAL A 40 -4.79 0.57 -9.12
CA VAL A 40 -6.15 0.30 -8.68
C VAL A 40 -7.07 0.28 -9.88
N GLN A 41 -7.96 -0.72 -9.92
CA GLN A 41 -8.92 -0.81 -10.98
C GLN A 41 -10.24 -1.27 -10.40
N ASP A 42 -11.30 -0.54 -10.68
CA ASP A 42 -12.63 -0.84 -10.14
C ASP A 42 -12.62 -0.93 -8.62
N GLY A 43 -11.85 -0.05 -8.00
CA GLY A 43 -11.80 -0.02 -6.54
C GLY A 43 -10.98 -1.11 -5.91
N LYS A 44 -10.27 -1.89 -6.73
CA LYS A 44 -9.46 -2.98 -6.21
C LYS A 44 -8.01 -2.79 -6.60
N VAL A 45 -7.12 -3.13 -5.70
CA VAL A 45 -5.69 -3.08 -5.99
C VAL A 45 -5.34 -4.33 -6.76
N ILE A 46 -4.87 -4.14 -7.98
CA ILE A 46 -4.53 -5.28 -8.83
C ILE A 46 -3.04 -5.47 -8.94
N GLN A 47 -2.25 -4.52 -8.48
CA GLN A 47 -0.82 -4.64 -8.64
C GLN A 47 -0.12 -3.73 -7.66
N ILE A 48 1.01 -4.19 -7.14
CA ILE A 48 1.85 -3.39 -6.28
C ILE A 48 3.23 -3.40 -6.91
N GLU A 49 3.77 -2.22 -7.16
CA GLU A 49 5.09 -2.08 -7.76
C GLU A 49 6.01 -1.36 -6.81
N MET A 50 7.26 -1.73 -6.85
CA MET A 50 8.25 -1.12 -6.00
C MET A 50 9.42 -0.69 -6.85
N ALA A 51 9.88 0.52 -6.64
CA ALA A 51 11.06 1.03 -7.31
C ALA A 51 12.01 1.52 -6.24
N GLU A 52 13.16 0.89 -6.15
CA GLU A 52 14.15 1.26 -5.14
C GLU A 52 15.16 2.18 -5.75
N LYS A 53 15.52 3.23 -5.04
CA LYS A 53 16.46 4.21 -5.53
C LYS A 53 17.75 4.12 -4.73
N ILE A 54 18.86 4.29 -5.43
CA ILE A 54 20.16 4.31 -4.80
C ILE A 54 20.57 5.77 -4.68
N ARG A 55 20.89 6.18 -3.46
CA ARG A 55 21.30 7.53 -3.26
C ARG A 55 22.78 7.62 -3.35
N LEU A 56 23.26 8.41 -4.25
CA LEU A 56 24.68 8.64 -4.42
C LEU A 56 25.00 10.01 -3.84
N ARG A 57 25.80 10.04 -2.85
CA ARG A 57 26.08 11.32 -2.21
C ARG A 57 27.53 11.62 -2.16
#